data_a36530116ae23f4473cd4961a6b00894
#
_entry.id   a36530116ae23f4473cd4961a6b00894
#
_cell.length_a   1.000
_cell.length_b   1.000
_cell.length_c   1.000
_cell.angle_alpha   90.00
_cell.angle_beta   90.00
_cell.angle_gamma   90.00
#
_symmetry.space_group_name_H-M   'P 1'
#
loop_
_entity.id
_entity.type
_entity.pdbx_description
1 polymer ?
#
loop_
_entity_poly.entity_id
_entity_poly.type
_entity_poly.pdbx_seq_one_letter_code
_entity_poly.pdbx_strand_id
1 'polypeptide(L)'
;IRSHHDIEKDNVKFFKRAVRFYENLGRRAAHNGHAIDVFSGCLDQVGLLEMHALCNVTNGYQLLVDSFQMGIFKQSFNKIFEKDENGDLLMGFNATLEVQCTKELKVSGLIGHAVSSNKKSSCVGETEIGIGQTSAWKMCSITPRSSAGLYFEIATPAGQPLQPGARGLIQFVTHYQHSSGQFRLRVTTIARNFADGDSGHVGLSFDQEAAAVLMARIAVFKAEIDDSPDVLRWLDRMLILSL
;
A
#
# COMPACT_ATOMS: atom_id res chain seq x y z
N ILE A 1 -2.49 15.44 -20.47
CA ILE A 1 -3.57 14.82 -21.28
C ILE A 1 -4.84 15.63 -21.12
N ARG A 2 -5.56 15.86 -22.21
CA ARG A 2 -6.86 16.53 -22.21
C ARG A 2 -8.02 15.53 -22.17
N SER A 3 -7.83 14.33 -22.71
CA SER A 3 -8.81 13.27 -22.73
C SER A 3 -8.14 11.90 -22.62
N HIS A 4 -8.73 10.96 -21.91
CA HIS A 4 -8.28 9.57 -21.88
C HIS A 4 -8.36 8.90 -23.26
N HIS A 5 -9.26 9.37 -24.11
CA HIS A 5 -9.37 8.95 -25.51
C HIS A 5 -8.12 9.29 -26.35
N ASP A 6 -7.33 10.32 -25.96
CA ASP A 6 -6.07 10.61 -26.60
C ASP A 6 -5.02 9.53 -26.30
N ILE A 7 -5.11 8.87 -25.13
CA ILE A 7 -4.25 7.72 -24.77
C ILE A 7 -4.58 6.53 -25.66
N GLU A 8 -5.87 6.21 -25.77
CA GLU A 8 -6.37 5.08 -26.59
C GLU A 8 -5.96 5.21 -28.06
N LYS A 9 -5.87 6.45 -28.57
CA LYS A 9 -5.45 6.76 -29.94
C LYS A 9 -3.93 6.96 -30.10
N ASP A 10 -3.14 6.74 -29.04
CA ASP A 10 -1.69 7.02 -28.99
C ASP A 10 -1.33 8.48 -29.41
N ASN A 11 -2.26 9.41 -29.22
CA ASN A 11 -2.08 10.83 -29.52
C ASN A 11 -1.55 11.63 -28.31
N VAL A 12 -0.53 11.09 -27.63
CA VAL A 12 -0.03 11.61 -26.35
C VAL A 12 1.49 11.70 -26.30
N LYS A 13 2.07 12.38 -27.27
CA LYS A 13 3.52 12.50 -27.50
C LYS A 13 4.39 12.67 -26.23
N PHE A 14 3.92 13.40 -25.24
CA PHE A 14 4.71 13.71 -24.03
C PHE A 14 4.27 12.96 -22.78
N PHE A 15 3.22 12.14 -22.84
CA PHE A 15 2.63 11.48 -21.69
C PHE A 15 3.64 10.63 -20.90
N LYS A 16 4.27 9.67 -21.57
CA LYS A 16 5.26 8.78 -20.93
C LYS A 16 6.42 9.54 -20.30
N ARG A 17 6.83 10.66 -20.91
CA ARG A 17 7.90 11.51 -20.37
C ARG A 17 7.43 12.27 -19.13
N ALA A 18 6.20 12.78 -19.13
CA ALA A 18 5.60 13.46 -17.99
C ALA A 18 5.40 12.48 -16.81
N VAL A 19 4.83 11.30 -17.05
CA VAL A 19 4.68 10.25 -16.03
C VAL A 19 6.02 9.93 -15.38
N ARG A 20 7.05 9.63 -16.19
CA ARG A 20 8.39 9.33 -15.66
C ARG A 20 9.00 10.49 -14.85
N PHE A 21 8.75 11.73 -15.26
CA PHE A 21 9.19 12.91 -14.50
C PHE A 21 8.55 12.94 -13.11
N TYR A 22 7.23 12.76 -13.04
CA TYR A 22 6.50 12.77 -11.77
C TYR A 22 6.79 11.56 -10.89
N GLU A 23 7.02 10.37 -11.46
CA GLU A 23 7.52 9.20 -10.73
C GLU A 23 8.85 9.48 -10.05
N ASN A 24 9.81 10.05 -10.78
CA ASN A 24 11.12 10.38 -10.21
C ASN A 24 11.01 11.46 -9.13
N LEU A 25 10.15 12.45 -9.31
CA LEU A 25 9.88 13.49 -8.33
C LEU A 25 9.23 12.88 -7.07
N GLY A 26 8.24 12.01 -7.24
CA GLY A 26 7.58 11.30 -6.15
C GLY A 26 8.54 10.43 -5.34
N ARG A 27 9.42 9.67 -6.00
CA ARG A 27 10.46 8.87 -5.33
C ARG A 27 11.43 9.74 -4.53
N ARG A 28 11.83 10.90 -5.07
CA ARG A 28 12.70 11.86 -4.36
C ARG A 28 12.00 12.43 -3.13
N ALA A 29 10.73 12.82 -3.26
CA ALA A 29 9.92 13.30 -2.15
C ALA A 29 9.76 12.21 -1.08
N ALA A 30 9.43 10.99 -1.48
CA ALA A 30 9.30 9.84 -0.59
C ALA A 30 10.61 9.54 0.15
N HIS A 31 11.76 9.58 -0.54
CA HIS A 31 13.06 9.37 0.09
C HIS A 31 13.32 10.38 1.21
N ASN A 32 12.90 11.63 1.02
CA ASN A 32 13.03 12.70 2.00
C ASN A 32 11.88 12.76 3.03
N GLY A 33 10.90 11.85 2.92
CA GLY A 33 9.78 11.77 3.86
C GLY A 33 8.70 12.82 3.64
N HIS A 34 8.65 13.47 2.47
CA HIS A 34 7.65 14.46 2.13
C HIS A 34 6.40 13.81 1.53
N ALA A 35 5.23 14.09 2.09
CA ALA A 35 3.94 13.81 1.45
C ALA A 35 3.62 14.92 0.44
N ILE A 36 3.04 14.53 -0.70
CA ILE A 36 2.63 15.47 -1.75
C ILE A 36 1.13 15.31 -1.97
N ASP A 37 0.38 16.35 -1.64
CA ASP A 37 -1.04 16.44 -1.91
C ASP A 37 -1.29 17.30 -3.15
N VAL A 38 -2.21 16.87 -4.01
CA VAL A 38 -2.61 17.61 -5.20
C VAL A 38 -4.10 17.92 -5.13
N PHE A 39 -4.42 19.20 -4.99
CA PHE A 39 -5.78 19.71 -5.02
C PHE A 39 -6.00 20.52 -6.29
N SER A 40 -7.00 20.17 -7.07
CA SER A 40 -7.34 20.85 -8.32
C SER A 40 -8.80 21.32 -8.31
N GLY A 41 -9.01 22.60 -8.58
CA GLY A 41 -10.33 23.22 -8.68
C GLY A 41 -10.55 23.75 -10.10
N CYS A 42 -10.93 22.86 -11.04
CA CYS A 42 -11.00 23.16 -12.45
C CYS A 42 -11.92 22.16 -13.17
N LEU A 43 -12.63 22.62 -14.18
CA LEU A 43 -13.49 21.77 -15.03
C LEU A 43 -12.69 20.99 -16.09
N ASP A 44 -11.47 21.44 -16.40
CA ASP A 44 -10.62 20.83 -17.40
C ASP A 44 -9.68 19.78 -16.80
N GLN A 45 -9.15 18.92 -17.66
CA GLN A 45 -8.09 17.98 -17.30
C GLN A 45 -6.78 18.73 -17.00
N VAL A 46 -6.23 18.51 -15.82
CA VAL A 46 -5.03 19.20 -15.32
C VAL A 46 -3.81 18.27 -15.23
N GLY A 47 -3.85 17.11 -15.87
CA GLY A 47 -2.75 16.16 -15.87
C GLY A 47 -2.62 15.34 -14.57
N LEU A 48 -3.71 15.09 -13.88
CA LEU A 48 -3.69 14.29 -12.64
C LEU A 48 -3.21 12.86 -12.87
N LEU A 49 -3.49 12.29 -14.06
CA LEU A 49 -3.03 10.95 -14.40
C LEU A 49 -1.50 10.89 -14.47
N GLU A 50 -0.88 11.89 -15.08
CA GLU A 50 0.58 12.02 -15.15
C GLU A 50 1.20 12.23 -13.77
N MET A 51 0.51 12.93 -12.88
CA MET A 51 0.94 13.24 -11.51
C MET A 51 0.56 12.17 -10.48
N HIS A 52 -0.20 11.14 -10.87
CA HIS A 52 -0.71 10.12 -9.95
C HIS A 52 0.38 9.53 -9.04
N ALA A 53 1.56 9.26 -9.60
CA ALA A 53 2.68 8.71 -8.85
C ALA A 53 3.15 9.60 -7.69
N LEU A 54 2.97 10.93 -7.77
CA LEU A 54 3.35 11.84 -6.67
C LEU A 54 2.60 11.52 -5.39
N CYS A 55 1.27 11.41 -5.49
CA CYS A 55 0.42 11.12 -4.35
C CYS A 55 0.51 9.65 -3.96
N ASN A 56 0.56 8.74 -4.93
CA ASN A 56 0.56 7.30 -4.68
C ASN A 56 1.77 6.87 -3.83
N VAL A 57 2.99 7.25 -4.22
CA VAL A 57 4.21 6.81 -3.51
C VAL A 57 4.47 7.56 -2.20
N THR A 58 3.88 8.74 -2.04
CA THR A 58 4.07 9.59 -0.84
C THR A 58 2.91 9.49 0.16
N ASN A 59 1.89 8.68 -0.14
CA ASN A 59 0.63 8.61 0.61
C ASN A 59 -0.03 9.97 0.79
N GLY A 60 0.04 10.80 -0.25
CA GLY A 60 -0.66 12.06 -0.33
C GLY A 60 -2.03 11.92 -0.96
N TYR A 61 -2.81 12.98 -0.90
CA TYR A 61 -4.16 13.04 -1.45
C TYR A 61 -4.17 13.62 -2.85
N GLN A 62 -5.05 13.09 -3.68
CA GLN A 62 -5.33 13.63 -5.00
C GLN A 62 -6.83 13.93 -5.10
N LEU A 63 -7.20 15.20 -5.18
CA LEU A 63 -8.58 15.65 -5.21
C LEU A 63 -8.81 16.61 -6.36
N LEU A 64 -9.76 16.25 -7.24
CA LEU A 64 -10.27 17.10 -8.32
C LEU A 64 -11.70 17.51 -8.00
N VAL A 65 -11.96 18.79 -8.07
CA VAL A 65 -13.29 19.40 -7.93
C VAL A 65 -13.46 20.51 -8.97
N ASP A 66 -14.68 20.85 -9.31
CA ASP A 66 -14.94 21.92 -10.29
C ASP A 66 -14.51 23.29 -9.79
N SER A 67 -14.60 23.52 -8.47
CA SER A 67 -14.19 24.77 -7.83
C SER A 67 -13.87 24.55 -6.35
N PHE A 68 -12.86 25.23 -5.84
CA PHE A 68 -12.53 25.26 -4.40
C PHE A 68 -13.62 25.88 -3.52
N GLN A 69 -14.61 26.52 -4.12
CA GLN A 69 -15.78 27.04 -3.39
C GLN A 69 -16.81 25.97 -3.05
N MET A 70 -16.74 24.80 -3.67
CA MET A 70 -17.67 23.71 -3.44
C MET A 70 -17.62 23.21 -1.99
N GLY A 71 -18.80 22.90 -1.43
CA GLY A 71 -18.93 22.39 -0.08
C GLY A 71 -18.16 21.07 0.11
N ILE A 72 -18.17 20.18 -0.91
CA ILE A 72 -17.45 18.91 -0.88
C ILE A 72 -15.93 19.11 -0.76
N PHE A 73 -15.36 20.11 -1.44
CA PHE A 73 -13.93 20.43 -1.29
C PHE A 73 -13.61 20.86 0.14
N LYS A 74 -14.37 21.79 0.69
CA LYS A 74 -14.17 22.32 2.04
C LYS A 74 -14.28 21.23 3.11
N GLN A 75 -15.27 20.34 2.97
CA GLN A 75 -15.46 19.21 3.87
C GLN A 75 -14.30 18.20 3.78
N SER A 76 -13.89 17.84 2.56
CA SER A 76 -12.78 16.91 2.34
C SER A 76 -11.46 17.48 2.87
N PHE A 77 -11.18 18.76 2.59
CA PHE A 77 -9.98 19.43 3.06
C PHE A 77 -9.93 19.49 4.59
N ASN A 78 -11.04 19.87 5.23
CA ASN A 78 -11.12 19.90 6.70
C ASN A 78 -10.95 18.48 7.29
N LYS A 79 -11.47 17.44 6.61
CA LYS A 79 -11.34 16.06 7.09
C LYS A 79 -9.93 15.51 6.95
N ILE A 80 -9.20 15.91 5.90
CA ILE A 80 -7.80 15.54 5.71
C ILE A 80 -6.93 16.11 6.82
N PHE A 81 -7.17 17.38 7.18
CA PHE A 81 -6.39 18.11 8.19
C PHE A 81 -7.13 18.21 9.53
N GLU A 82 -7.90 17.18 9.86
CA GLU A 82 -8.59 17.07 11.15
C GLU A 82 -7.58 17.04 12.30
N LYS A 83 -7.92 17.75 13.38
CA LYS A 83 -7.09 17.86 14.58
C LYS A 83 -7.71 17.07 15.73
N ASP A 84 -6.85 16.64 16.64
CA ASP A 84 -7.25 16.04 17.91
C ASP A 84 -7.63 17.14 18.96
N GLU A 85 -7.94 16.68 20.18
CA GLU A 85 -8.28 17.56 21.30
C GLU A 85 -7.15 18.51 21.73
N ASN A 86 -5.90 18.17 21.40
CA ASN A 86 -4.71 18.97 21.70
C ASN A 86 -4.39 19.99 20.60
N GLY A 87 -5.13 19.96 19.48
CA GLY A 87 -4.86 20.76 18.31
C GLY A 87 -3.82 20.19 17.36
N ASP A 88 -3.34 18.99 17.61
CA ASP A 88 -2.41 18.26 16.75
C ASP A 88 -3.17 17.60 15.59
N LEU A 89 -2.55 17.54 14.40
CA LEU A 89 -3.13 16.87 13.24
C LEU A 89 -3.25 15.35 13.50
N LEU A 90 -4.37 14.75 13.09
CA LEU A 90 -4.59 13.29 13.15
C LEU A 90 -3.79 12.56 12.08
N MET A 91 -2.49 12.85 11.99
CA MET A 91 -1.56 12.21 11.07
C MET A 91 -0.14 12.15 11.65
N GLY A 92 0.63 11.20 11.14
CA GLY A 92 2.06 11.09 11.38
C GLY A 92 2.83 11.22 10.07
N PHE A 93 4.09 11.57 10.18
CA PHE A 93 4.95 11.89 9.05
C PHE A 93 6.22 11.05 9.03
N ASN A 94 6.79 10.90 7.84
CA ASN A 94 8.09 10.27 7.63
C ASN A 94 8.19 8.90 8.32
N ALA A 95 7.14 8.10 8.19
CA ALA A 95 7.07 6.80 8.84
C ALA A 95 7.91 5.76 8.11
N THR A 96 8.48 4.83 8.88
CA THR A 96 9.09 3.61 8.37
C THR A 96 8.42 2.42 9.05
N LEU A 97 7.87 1.52 8.27
CA LEU A 97 7.34 0.24 8.71
C LEU A 97 8.38 -0.85 8.43
N GLU A 98 8.83 -1.52 9.46
CA GLU A 98 9.66 -2.71 9.36
C GLU A 98 8.90 -3.94 9.83
N VAL A 99 9.05 -5.05 9.12
CA VAL A 99 8.44 -6.33 9.47
C VAL A 99 9.53 -7.34 9.79
N GLN A 100 9.38 -7.98 10.94
CA GLN A 100 10.18 -9.11 11.36
C GLN A 100 9.27 -10.31 11.60
N CYS A 101 9.71 -11.50 11.26
CA CYS A 101 8.95 -12.72 11.47
C CYS A 101 9.85 -13.90 11.82
N THR A 102 9.25 -14.95 12.40
CA THR A 102 9.93 -16.21 12.68
C THR A 102 10.36 -16.88 11.39
N LYS A 103 11.33 -17.78 11.46
CA LYS A 103 12.03 -18.40 10.32
C LYS A 103 11.09 -19.14 9.35
N GLU A 104 9.94 -19.60 9.83
CA GLU A 104 8.92 -20.32 9.07
C GLU A 104 8.10 -19.41 8.16
N LEU A 105 8.21 -18.08 8.36
CA LEU A 105 7.50 -17.08 7.59
C LEU A 105 8.48 -16.17 6.87
N LYS A 106 8.12 -15.76 5.65
CA LYS A 106 8.84 -14.74 4.89
C LYS A 106 7.85 -13.69 4.38
N VAL A 107 8.32 -12.47 4.27
CA VAL A 107 7.53 -11.36 3.72
C VAL A 107 7.66 -11.36 2.21
N SER A 108 6.56 -11.54 1.51
CA SER A 108 6.49 -11.45 0.04
C SER A 108 6.42 -10.00 -0.44
N GLY A 109 5.79 -9.11 0.33
CA GLY A 109 5.74 -7.69 0.01
C GLY A 109 4.55 -6.97 0.59
N LEU A 110 4.38 -5.72 0.14
CA LEU A 110 3.35 -4.80 0.59
C LEU A 110 2.62 -4.19 -0.60
N ILE A 111 1.29 -4.15 -0.54
CA ILE A 111 0.44 -3.34 -1.43
C ILE A 111 -0.15 -2.20 -0.61
N GLY A 112 0.21 -0.98 -0.97
CA GLY A 112 -0.18 0.25 -0.29
C GLY A 112 0.66 1.43 -0.72
N HIS A 113 0.39 2.59 -0.14
CA HIS A 113 1.07 3.84 -0.46
C HIS A 113 2.41 3.94 0.29
N ALA A 114 3.44 3.33 -0.26
CA ALA A 114 4.76 3.28 0.34
C ALA A 114 5.85 3.13 -0.73
N VAL A 115 7.09 3.27 -0.33
CA VAL A 115 8.25 2.92 -1.16
C VAL A 115 9.17 1.96 -0.41
N SER A 116 9.84 1.08 -1.13
CA SER A 116 10.82 0.17 -0.56
C SER A 116 11.98 0.95 0.08
N SER A 117 12.35 0.58 1.30
CA SER A 117 13.59 1.06 1.94
C SER A 117 14.81 0.23 1.51
N ASN A 118 14.64 -0.73 0.61
CA ASN A 118 15.69 -1.66 0.14
C ASN A 118 16.41 -2.43 1.27
N LYS A 119 15.75 -2.57 2.43
CA LYS A 119 16.30 -3.31 3.57
C LYS A 119 16.18 -4.80 3.32
N LYS A 120 17.30 -5.46 3.13
CA LYS A 120 17.40 -6.91 3.06
C LYS A 120 17.49 -7.48 4.47
N SER A 121 16.75 -8.56 4.73
CA SER A 121 16.83 -9.31 5.97
C SER A 121 16.51 -10.78 5.71
N SER A 122 16.74 -11.62 6.71
CA SER A 122 16.35 -13.03 6.64
C SER A 122 14.84 -13.26 6.54
N CYS A 123 14.04 -12.23 6.78
CA CYS A 123 12.58 -12.28 6.67
C CYS A 123 12.05 -12.03 5.26
N VAL A 124 12.89 -11.66 4.28
CA VAL A 124 12.45 -11.41 2.90
C VAL A 124 12.25 -12.73 2.18
N GLY A 125 11.08 -12.88 1.54
CA GLY A 125 10.71 -14.05 0.74
C GLY A 125 11.26 -14.00 -0.68
N GLU A 126 11.09 -15.10 -1.38
CA GLU A 126 11.46 -15.23 -2.80
C GLU A 126 10.33 -14.75 -3.70
N THR A 127 9.07 -15.00 -3.30
CA THR A 127 7.88 -14.54 -4.03
C THR A 127 7.70 -13.03 -3.80
N GLU A 128 7.43 -12.30 -4.87
CA GLU A 128 7.18 -10.86 -4.81
C GLU A 128 5.71 -10.54 -5.06
N ILE A 129 5.06 -9.86 -4.10
CA ILE A 129 3.69 -9.35 -4.20
C ILE A 129 3.70 -7.87 -3.83
N GLY A 130 3.32 -7.02 -4.80
CA GLY A 130 3.38 -5.58 -4.58
C GLY A 130 4.81 -5.05 -4.50
N ILE A 131 5.09 -4.25 -3.50
CA ILE A 131 6.42 -3.71 -3.22
C ILE A 131 7.19 -4.72 -2.38
N GLY A 132 7.86 -5.65 -3.05
CA GLY A 132 8.60 -6.75 -2.45
C GLY A 132 10.10 -6.51 -2.32
N GLN A 133 10.86 -7.60 -2.18
CA GLN A 133 12.33 -7.62 -2.05
C GLN A 133 12.88 -6.77 -0.89
N THR A 134 12.06 -6.47 0.12
CA THR A 134 12.42 -5.70 1.30
C THR A 134 11.61 -6.14 2.51
N SER A 135 12.13 -5.93 3.71
CA SER A 135 11.40 -6.08 4.97
C SER A 135 11.03 -4.73 5.59
N ALA A 136 11.30 -3.61 4.90
CA ALA A 136 10.97 -2.29 5.40
C ALA A 136 10.49 -1.35 4.29
N TRP A 137 9.49 -0.54 4.62
CA TRP A 137 8.87 0.42 3.70
C TRP A 137 8.81 1.79 4.34
N LYS A 138 8.99 2.82 3.51
CA LYS A 138 8.84 4.21 3.89
C LYS A 138 7.47 4.72 3.48
N MET A 139 6.77 5.35 4.41
CA MET A 139 5.46 5.98 4.26
C MET A 139 5.61 7.46 4.64
N CYS A 140 5.31 8.39 3.72
CA CYS A 140 5.57 9.80 3.98
C CYS A 140 4.53 10.42 4.90
N SER A 141 3.26 10.02 4.75
CA SER A 141 2.22 10.33 5.72
C SER A 141 1.48 9.06 6.14
N ILE A 142 1.01 9.03 7.37
CA ILE A 142 0.14 7.99 7.89
C ILE A 142 -0.99 8.63 8.67
N THR A 143 -2.19 8.07 8.56
CA THR A 143 -3.36 8.51 9.30
C THR A 143 -4.00 7.30 9.99
N PRO A 144 -4.91 7.47 10.93
CA PRO A 144 -5.66 6.36 11.53
C PRO A 144 -6.43 5.51 10.52
N ARG A 145 -6.66 6.03 9.30
CA ARG A 145 -7.35 5.36 8.20
C ARG A 145 -6.41 4.73 7.19
N SER A 146 -5.11 4.97 7.30
CA SER A 146 -4.13 4.36 6.40
C SER A 146 -4.11 2.85 6.59
N SER A 147 -4.19 2.13 5.48
CA SER A 147 -4.16 0.66 5.47
C SER A 147 -3.27 0.15 4.36
N ALA A 148 -2.60 -0.97 4.62
CA ALA A 148 -1.77 -1.66 3.65
C ALA A 148 -2.00 -3.17 3.74
N GLY A 149 -1.91 -3.86 2.60
CA GLY A 149 -1.89 -5.32 2.56
C GLY A 149 -0.45 -5.81 2.66
N LEU A 150 -0.17 -6.64 3.65
CA LEU A 150 1.12 -7.33 3.80
C LEU A 150 0.94 -8.80 3.47
N TYR A 151 1.80 -9.32 2.62
CA TYR A 151 1.74 -10.68 2.11
C TYR A 151 2.93 -11.48 2.59
N PHE A 152 2.66 -12.72 2.97
CA PHE A 152 3.66 -13.62 3.53
C PHE A 152 3.64 -14.94 2.76
N GLU A 153 4.78 -15.61 2.73
CA GLU A 153 4.91 -16.98 2.29
C GLU A 153 5.41 -17.86 3.44
N ILE A 154 5.05 -19.13 3.40
CA ILE A 154 5.58 -20.13 4.33
C ILE A 154 6.92 -20.60 3.78
N ALA A 155 7.97 -20.46 4.56
CA ALA A 155 9.32 -20.86 4.21
C ALA A 155 9.74 -22.06 5.05
N THR A 156 9.36 -23.25 4.60
CA THR A 156 9.85 -24.49 5.20
C THR A 156 10.93 -25.10 4.33
N PRO A 157 12.04 -25.58 4.93
CA PRO A 157 12.98 -26.41 4.18
C PRO A 157 12.27 -27.62 3.56
N ALA A 158 12.66 -27.99 2.36
CA ALA A 158 12.09 -29.16 1.69
C ALA A 158 12.16 -30.39 2.60
N GLY A 159 11.02 -31.04 2.83
CA GLY A 159 10.92 -32.24 3.66
C GLY A 159 10.78 -32.03 5.17
N GLN A 160 10.67 -30.77 5.64
CA GLN A 160 10.35 -30.48 7.03
C GLN A 160 8.98 -29.76 7.11
N PRO A 161 7.88 -30.50 7.31
CA PRO A 161 6.59 -29.88 7.47
C PRO A 161 6.55 -29.01 8.74
N LEU A 162 5.75 -27.94 8.69
CA LEU A 162 5.46 -27.16 9.88
C LEU A 162 4.85 -28.06 10.93
N GLN A 163 5.36 -27.97 12.15
CA GLN A 163 4.80 -28.75 13.26
C GLN A 163 3.46 -28.11 13.69
N PRO A 164 2.33 -28.85 13.66
CA PRO A 164 1.06 -28.36 14.15
C PRO A 164 1.18 -27.87 15.60
N GLY A 165 0.58 -26.70 15.89
CA GLY A 165 0.69 -26.07 17.21
C GLY A 165 1.97 -25.27 17.47
N ALA A 166 2.98 -25.34 16.60
CA ALA A 166 4.12 -24.43 16.66
C ALA A 166 3.64 -22.98 16.44
N ARG A 167 4.29 -22.02 17.07
CA ARG A 167 3.88 -20.62 17.07
C ARG A 167 4.70 -19.80 16.09
N GLY A 168 4.03 -19.19 15.14
CA GLY A 168 4.59 -18.14 14.27
C GLY A 168 4.40 -16.76 14.90
N LEU A 169 5.42 -15.92 14.81
CA LEU A 169 5.38 -14.53 15.28
C LEU A 169 5.63 -13.59 14.10
N ILE A 170 4.86 -12.52 14.04
CA ILE A 170 5.08 -11.38 13.14
C ILE A 170 5.12 -10.13 14.00
N GLN A 171 6.18 -9.35 13.85
CA GLN A 171 6.37 -8.08 14.55
C GLN A 171 6.42 -6.94 13.54
N PHE A 172 5.58 -5.94 13.78
CA PHE A 172 5.55 -4.69 13.05
C PHE A 172 6.22 -3.62 13.90
N VAL A 173 7.26 -3.01 13.37
CA VAL A 173 7.98 -1.91 14.02
C VAL A 173 7.74 -0.66 13.18
N THR A 174 6.95 0.29 13.69
CA THR A 174 6.66 1.54 13.01
C THR A 174 7.32 2.69 13.75
N HIS A 175 8.23 3.37 13.08
CA HIS A 175 8.86 4.60 13.56
C HIS A 175 8.32 5.76 12.74
N TYR A 176 7.83 6.82 13.40
CA TYR A 176 7.24 7.97 12.71
C TYR A 176 7.36 9.24 13.54
N GLN A 177 7.23 10.38 12.89
CA GLN A 177 7.12 11.67 13.54
C GLN A 177 5.64 12.03 13.73
N HIS A 178 5.23 12.25 14.96
CA HIS A 178 3.90 12.77 15.28
C HIS A 178 3.81 14.25 14.90
N SER A 179 2.58 14.75 14.65
CA SER A 179 2.35 16.16 14.28
C SER A 179 2.82 17.17 15.32
N SER A 180 2.90 16.78 16.60
CA SER A 180 3.53 17.57 17.66
C SER A 180 5.07 17.71 17.53
N GLY A 181 5.68 17.11 16.52
CA GLY A 181 7.13 17.09 16.31
C GLY A 181 7.87 15.94 16.99
N GLN A 182 7.23 15.21 17.89
CA GLN A 182 7.84 14.09 18.61
C GLN A 182 8.00 12.86 17.72
N PHE A 183 9.14 12.18 17.82
CA PHE A 183 9.30 10.87 17.21
C PHE A 183 8.70 9.79 18.12
N ARG A 184 7.97 8.87 17.50
CA ARG A 184 7.30 7.75 18.17
C ARG A 184 7.71 6.44 17.53
N LEU A 185 7.88 5.42 18.40
CA LEU A 185 8.11 4.04 18.01
C LEU A 185 6.91 3.21 18.48
N ARG A 186 6.27 2.54 17.54
CA ARG A 186 5.20 1.57 17.83
C ARG A 186 5.66 0.18 17.45
N VAL A 187 5.61 -0.73 18.40
CA VAL A 187 5.89 -2.15 18.19
C VAL A 187 4.62 -2.94 18.42
N THR A 188 4.21 -3.72 17.43
CA THR A 188 3.06 -4.62 17.52
C THR A 188 3.49 -6.02 17.13
N THR A 189 3.31 -6.98 18.04
CA THR A 189 3.64 -8.38 17.80
C THR A 189 2.36 -9.20 17.74
N ILE A 190 2.21 -9.98 16.68
CA ILE A 190 1.11 -10.93 16.50
C ILE A 190 1.69 -12.33 16.59
N ALA A 191 1.03 -13.16 17.39
CA ALA A 191 1.34 -14.59 17.53
C ALA A 191 0.16 -15.42 17.02
N ARG A 192 0.45 -16.44 16.20
CA ARG A 192 -0.54 -17.42 15.73
C ARG A 192 0.09 -18.80 15.73
N ASN A 193 -0.70 -19.81 16.04
CA ASN A 193 -0.25 -21.20 15.92
C ASN A 193 -0.41 -21.66 14.46
N PHE A 194 0.55 -22.42 13.98
CA PHE A 194 0.39 -23.13 12.72
C PHE A 194 -0.65 -24.24 12.89
N ALA A 195 -1.57 -24.32 11.95
CA ALA A 195 -2.60 -25.36 11.89
C ALA A 195 -2.21 -26.42 10.87
N ASP A 196 -2.70 -27.63 11.09
CA ASP A 196 -2.69 -28.66 10.06
C ASP A 196 -3.71 -28.31 8.96
N GLY A 197 -3.37 -28.51 7.70
CA GLY A 197 -4.26 -28.20 6.56
C GLY A 197 -5.60 -28.93 6.63
N ASP A 198 -5.61 -30.12 7.20
CA ASP A 198 -6.79 -30.97 7.32
C ASP A 198 -7.64 -30.67 8.59
N SER A 199 -7.18 -29.82 9.47
CA SER A 199 -7.79 -29.62 10.81
C SER A 199 -9.06 -28.79 10.84
N GLY A 200 -9.50 -28.19 9.74
CA GLY A 200 -10.64 -27.26 9.69
C GLY A 200 -10.44 -25.93 10.46
N HIS A 201 -9.37 -25.82 11.25
CA HIS A 201 -9.09 -24.58 12.03
C HIS A 201 -8.83 -23.37 11.13
N VAL A 202 -8.24 -23.58 9.95
CA VAL A 202 -8.00 -22.52 8.98
C VAL A 202 -9.33 -21.97 8.47
N GLY A 203 -10.27 -22.85 8.10
CA GLY A 203 -11.60 -22.44 7.63
C GLY A 203 -12.41 -21.70 8.70
N LEU A 204 -12.36 -22.14 9.97
CA LEU A 204 -13.05 -21.49 11.07
C LEU A 204 -12.51 -20.08 11.40
N SER A 205 -11.24 -19.83 11.10
CA SER A 205 -10.58 -18.53 11.34
C SER A 205 -10.52 -17.65 10.08
N PHE A 206 -11.06 -18.12 8.97
CA PHE A 206 -11.02 -17.39 7.69
C PHE A 206 -11.97 -16.19 7.69
N ASP A 207 -11.41 -15.03 7.44
CA ASP A 207 -12.16 -13.78 7.30
C ASP A 207 -12.39 -13.50 5.81
N GLN A 208 -13.62 -13.79 5.34
CA GLN A 208 -13.99 -13.62 3.93
C GLN A 208 -13.93 -12.17 3.46
N GLU A 209 -14.29 -11.22 4.30
CA GLU A 209 -14.27 -9.79 3.95
C GLU A 209 -12.82 -9.30 3.80
N ALA A 210 -11.96 -9.65 4.75
CA ALA A 210 -10.54 -9.33 4.66
C ALA A 210 -9.87 -9.98 3.44
N ALA A 211 -10.19 -11.24 3.15
CA ALA A 211 -9.67 -11.95 1.98
C ALA A 211 -10.11 -11.29 0.66
N ALA A 212 -11.38 -10.92 0.56
CA ALA A 212 -11.91 -10.22 -0.61
C ALA A 212 -11.22 -8.86 -0.83
N VAL A 213 -11.03 -8.08 0.24
CA VAL A 213 -10.31 -6.79 0.18
C VAL A 213 -8.86 -6.98 -0.24
N LEU A 214 -8.15 -7.97 0.30
CA LEU A 214 -6.77 -8.27 -0.07
C LEU A 214 -6.67 -8.73 -1.53
N MET A 215 -7.60 -9.55 -1.99
CA MET A 215 -7.68 -10.00 -3.40
C MET A 215 -7.94 -8.80 -4.34
N ALA A 216 -8.88 -7.91 -3.99
CA ALA A 216 -9.14 -6.70 -4.74
C ALA A 216 -7.91 -5.79 -4.84
N ARG A 217 -7.13 -5.63 -3.76
CA ARG A 217 -5.86 -4.88 -3.77
C ARG A 217 -4.84 -5.48 -4.73
N ILE A 218 -4.70 -6.82 -4.76
CA ILE A 218 -3.81 -7.49 -5.70
C ILE A 218 -4.28 -7.25 -7.14
N ALA A 219 -5.60 -7.35 -7.39
CA ALA A 219 -6.16 -7.14 -8.73
C ALA A 219 -5.89 -5.72 -9.24
N VAL A 220 -6.13 -4.70 -8.39
CA VAL A 220 -5.84 -3.29 -8.74
C VAL A 220 -4.35 -3.09 -8.99
N PHE A 221 -3.48 -3.62 -8.14
CA PHE A 221 -2.04 -3.52 -8.32
C PHE A 221 -1.58 -4.19 -9.63
N LYS A 222 -2.13 -5.37 -9.95
CA LYS A 222 -1.84 -6.05 -11.23
C LYS A 222 -2.33 -5.24 -12.43
N ALA A 223 -3.49 -4.58 -12.34
CA ALA A 223 -4.04 -3.78 -13.43
C ALA A 223 -3.21 -2.52 -13.74
N GLU A 224 -2.34 -2.08 -12.82
CA GLU A 224 -1.37 -1.00 -13.08
C GLU A 224 -0.15 -1.49 -13.88
N ILE A 225 0.12 -2.80 -13.89
CA ILE A 225 1.33 -3.39 -14.46
C ILE A 225 1.01 -4.25 -15.68
N ASP A 226 -0.08 -5.01 -15.62
CA ASP A 226 -0.48 -6.01 -16.61
C ASP A 226 -1.66 -5.50 -17.47
N ASP A 227 -1.88 -6.13 -18.62
CA ASP A 227 -3.04 -5.84 -19.46
C ASP A 227 -4.34 -6.27 -18.79
N SER A 228 -5.37 -5.41 -18.87
CA SER A 228 -6.67 -5.59 -18.23
C SER A 228 -7.33 -6.97 -18.44
N PRO A 229 -7.33 -7.57 -19.65
CA PRO A 229 -7.94 -8.89 -19.85
C PRO A 229 -7.29 -10.01 -19.03
N ASP A 230 -5.99 -9.93 -18.81
CA ASP A 230 -5.25 -10.96 -18.06
C ASP A 230 -5.50 -10.83 -16.55
N VAL A 231 -5.66 -9.62 -16.05
CA VAL A 231 -6.03 -9.36 -14.65
C VAL A 231 -7.44 -9.88 -14.34
N LEU A 232 -8.40 -9.69 -15.25
CA LEU A 232 -9.76 -10.20 -15.08
C LEU A 232 -9.78 -11.73 -15.08
N ARG A 233 -9.05 -12.38 -15.98
CA ARG A 233 -8.91 -13.84 -15.99
C ARG A 233 -8.24 -14.39 -14.72
N TRP A 234 -7.24 -13.68 -14.23
CA TRP A 234 -6.60 -14.03 -12.96
C TRP A 234 -7.59 -13.93 -11.80
N LEU A 235 -8.34 -12.82 -11.70
CA LEU A 235 -9.34 -12.60 -10.65
C LEU A 235 -10.43 -13.69 -10.67
N ASP A 236 -10.94 -14.02 -11.85
CA ASP A 236 -11.95 -15.05 -12.04
C ASP A 236 -11.46 -16.43 -11.54
N ARG A 237 -10.22 -16.81 -11.89
CA ARG A 237 -9.59 -18.05 -11.38
C ARG A 237 -9.44 -18.03 -9.85
N MET A 238 -9.02 -16.91 -9.28
CA MET A 238 -8.84 -16.81 -7.82
C MET A 238 -10.18 -16.90 -7.09
N LEU A 239 -11.25 -16.33 -7.63
CA LEU A 239 -12.60 -16.45 -7.06
C LEU A 239 -13.09 -17.90 -7.10
N ILE A 240 -12.88 -18.61 -8.20
CA ILE A 240 -13.27 -20.04 -8.32
C ILE A 240 -12.49 -20.91 -7.32
N LEU A 241 -11.21 -20.62 -7.10
CA LEU A 241 -10.37 -21.38 -6.16
C LEU A 241 -10.67 -21.07 -4.69
N SER A 242 -11.37 -19.96 -4.40
CA SER A 242 -11.72 -19.54 -3.04
C SER A 242 -13.12 -20.03 -2.61
N LEU A 243 -13.89 -20.61 -3.52
CA LEU A 243 -15.20 -21.24 -3.27
C LEU A 243 -15.02 -22.70 -2.88
#